data_778fc6eaebf9360bd629e128582fc31b
#
_entry.id   778fc6eaebf9360bd629e128582fc31b
#
_cell.length_a   1.000
_cell.length_b   1.000
_cell.length_c   1.000
_cell.angle_alpha   90.00
_cell.angle_beta   90.00
_cell.angle_gamma   90.00
#
_symmetry.space_group_name_H-M   'P 1'
#
loop_
_entity.id
_entity.type
_entity.pdbx_description
1 polymer ?
#
loop_
_entity_poly.entity_id
_entity_poly.type
_entity_poly.pdbx_seq_one_letter_code
_entity_poly.pdbx_strand_id
1 'polypeptide(L)'
;YISTVKSLTFADFVYTAFFVASNICQSLIYWNFCKILLKNDIPITVVLTGSMEPGFNRGDVMPVHTWNNSAIKVGDIIVYQQAKRPVPIVHRVIEKREIMWPLLNESDTEKHQYTHDQQPPRKQTMYLTKGDANSQADWFLYDYDNRRFLMGENLLGVLWGNAPAIGFLTIGFKESKLFQVFYYSLCVFSGLIGYAEG
;
A
#
# COMPACT_ATOMS: atom_id res chain seq x y z
N TYR A 1 -15.68 31.98 -40.63
CA TYR A 1 -16.42 31.82 -39.35
C TYR A 1 -15.43 32.05 -38.22
N ILE A 2 -15.36 33.30 -37.73
CA ILE A 2 -14.62 33.64 -36.50
C ILE A 2 -15.59 33.28 -35.40
N SER A 3 -15.37 32.15 -34.71
CA SER A 3 -16.10 31.77 -33.50
C SER A 3 -15.84 32.89 -32.47
N THR A 4 -16.90 33.57 -32.06
CA THR A 4 -16.86 34.57 -30.98
C THR A 4 -16.29 33.91 -29.75
N VAL A 5 -15.07 34.29 -29.35
CA VAL A 5 -14.49 33.85 -28.10
C VAL A 5 -15.38 34.36 -26.98
N LYS A 6 -16.12 33.47 -26.33
CA LYS A 6 -17.00 33.79 -25.21
C LYS A 6 -16.13 34.42 -24.10
N SER A 7 -16.47 35.63 -23.68
CA SER A 7 -15.74 36.27 -22.59
C SER A 7 -15.98 35.51 -21.30
N LEU A 8 -14.88 35.05 -20.65
CA LEU A 8 -14.96 34.41 -19.35
C LEU A 8 -15.59 35.35 -18.32
N THR A 9 -16.72 34.95 -17.80
CA THR A 9 -17.40 35.68 -16.73
C THR A 9 -16.93 35.18 -15.35
N PHE A 10 -17.15 36.03 -14.33
CA PHE A 10 -16.86 35.63 -12.94
C PHE A 10 -17.66 34.39 -12.54
N ALA A 11 -18.90 34.24 -13.07
CA ALA A 11 -19.73 33.06 -12.83
C ALA A 11 -19.09 31.78 -13.39
N ASP A 12 -18.49 31.82 -14.59
CA ASP A 12 -17.79 30.68 -15.19
C ASP A 12 -16.59 30.25 -14.36
N PHE A 13 -15.84 31.21 -13.80
CA PHE A 13 -14.75 30.92 -12.89
C PHE A 13 -15.22 30.22 -11.61
N VAL A 14 -16.29 30.71 -10.99
CA VAL A 14 -16.89 30.11 -9.79
C VAL A 14 -17.37 28.70 -10.08
N TYR A 15 -18.08 28.51 -11.21
CA TYR A 15 -18.54 27.17 -11.62
C TYR A 15 -17.39 26.20 -11.80
N THR A 16 -16.34 26.61 -12.50
CA THR A 16 -15.15 25.77 -12.73
C THR A 16 -14.46 25.41 -11.40
N ALA A 17 -14.34 26.37 -10.48
CA ALA A 17 -13.78 26.15 -9.16
C ALA A 17 -14.58 25.11 -8.35
N PHE A 18 -15.92 25.21 -8.36
CA PHE A 18 -16.79 24.23 -7.73
C PHE A 18 -16.69 22.86 -8.38
N PHE A 19 -16.61 22.78 -9.70
CA PHE A 19 -16.43 21.52 -10.43
C PHE A 19 -15.12 20.84 -10.04
N VAL A 20 -14.00 21.57 -10.02
CA VAL A 20 -12.69 21.03 -9.59
C VAL A 20 -12.73 20.57 -8.14
N ALA A 21 -13.27 21.40 -7.24
CA ALA A 21 -13.40 21.06 -5.83
C ALA A 21 -14.25 19.80 -5.62
N SER A 22 -15.36 19.67 -6.34
CA SER A 22 -16.23 18.49 -6.30
C SER A 22 -15.49 17.21 -6.71
N ASN A 23 -14.71 17.24 -7.79
CA ASN A 23 -13.92 16.09 -8.24
C ASN A 23 -12.85 15.67 -7.21
N ILE A 24 -12.20 16.64 -6.57
CA ILE A 24 -11.22 16.37 -5.49
C ILE A 24 -11.94 15.71 -4.30
N CYS A 25 -13.06 16.30 -3.84
CA CYS A 25 -13.84 15.75 -2.74
C CYS A 25 -14.32 14.31 -3.03
N GLN A 26 -14.79 14.05 -4.25
CA GLN A 26 -15.24 12.74 -4.66
C GLN A 26 -14.10 11.71 -4.63
N SER A 27 -12.91 12.08 -5.10
CA SER A 27 -11.72 11.21 -5.04
C SER A 27 -11.34 10.86 -3.60
N LEU A 28 -11.39 11.84 -2.69
CA LEU A 28 -11.13 11.62 -1.26
C LEU A 28 -12.20 10.71 -0.62
N ILE A 29 -13.45 10.84 -1.00
CA ILE A 29 -14.55 9.98 -0.52
C ILE A 29 -14.30 8.54 -0.95
N TYR A 30 -13.98 8.29 -2.23
CA TYR A 30 -13.67 6.95 -2.72
C TYR A 30 -12.47 6.33 -2.03
N TRP A 31 -11.40 7.12 -1.80
CA TRP A 31 -10.22 6.64 -1.08
C TRP A 31 -10.56 6.23 0.36
N ASN A 32 -11.30 7.07 1.09
CA ASN A 32 -11.71 6.75 2.45
C ASN A 32 -12.70 5.57 2.50
N PHE A 33 -13.59 5.46 1.52
CA PHE A 33 -14.46 4.30 1.39
C PHE A 33 -13.65 2.99 1.24
N CYS A 34 -12.62 2.97 0.39
CA CYS A 34 -11.71 1.84 0.26
C CYS A 34 -10.99 1.51 1.58
N LYS A 35 -10.53 2.53 2.32
CA LYS A 35 -9.92 2.33 3.65
C LYS A 35 -10.87 1.64 4.63
N ILE A 36 -12.11 2.07 4.68
CA ILE A 36 -13.14 1.49 5.56
C ILE A 36 -13.45 0.05 5.13
N LEU A 37 -13.67 -0.17 3.84
CA LEU A 37 -14.03 -1.47 3.28
C LEU A 37 -12.92 -2.51 3.52
N LEU A 38 -11.67 -2.15 3.28
CA LEU A 38 -10.50 -3.02 3.42
C LEU A 38 -9.90 -2.99 4.84
N LYS A 39 -10.43 -2.12 5.71
CA LYS A 39 -9.91 -1.89 7.08
C LYS A 39 -8.40 -1.63 7.07
N ASN A 40 -7.92 -0.85 6.11
CA ASN A 40 -6.49 -0.62 5.89
C ASN A 40 -6.22 0.84 5.54
N ASP A 41 -5.19 1.43 6.14
CA ASP A 41 -4.77 2.80 5.81
C ASP A 41 -4.14 2.92 4.42
N ILE A 42 -3.59 1.81 3.90
CA ILE A 42 -3.05 1.70 2.55
C ILE A 42 -3.86 0.63 1.80
N PRO A 43 -5.12 0.94 1.39
CA PRO A 43 -6.03 -0.05 0.84
C PRO A 43 -5.62 -0.58 -0.54
N ILE A 44 -4.78 0.17 -1.25
CA ILE A 44 -4.34 -0.17 -2.62
C ILE A 44 -2.85 0.02 -2.72
N THR A 45 -2.14 -0.96 -3.27
CA THR A 45 -0.72 -0.88 -3.59
C THR A 45 -0.45 -1.24 -5.05
N VAL A 46 0.66 -0.74 -5.60
CA VAL A 46 1.10 -1.04 -6.98
C VAL A 46 2.42 -1.78 -6.92
N VAL A 47 2.53 -2.86 -7.68
CA VAL A 47 3.77 -3.63 -7.81
C VAL A 47 4.79 -2.82 -8.61
N LEU A 48 5.91 -2.51 -7.99
CA LEU A 48 6.98 -1.69 -8.58
C LEU A 48 8.13 -2.51 -9.16
N THR A 49 8.29 -3.76 -8.73
CA THR A 49 9.42 -4.64 -9.09
C THR A 49 8.93 -6.01 -9.55
N GLY A 50 9.80 -6.78 -10.22
CA GLY A 50 9.48 -8.15 -10.67
C GLY A 50 9.73 -9.23 -9.61
N SER A 51 9.90 -8.90 -8.32
CA SER A 51 10.23 -9.89 -7.28
C SER A 51 9.15 -10.96 -7.06
N MET A 52 7.93 -10.70 -7.51
CA MET A 52 6.79 -11.61 -7.40
C MET A 52 6.42 -12.30 -8.72
N GLU A 53 7.24 -12.17 -9.75
CA GLU A 53 7.04 -12.88 -11.01
C GLU A 53 7.22 -14.40 -10.83
N PRO A 54 6.46 -15.24 -11.56
CA PRO A 54 5.43 -14.89 -12.56
C PRO A 54 4.04 -14.62 -11.97
N GLY A 55 3.86 -14.67 -10.65
CA GLY A 55 2.54 -14.53 -10.00
C GLY A 55 1.95 -13.13 -10.16
N PHE A 56 2.77 -12.10 -10.00
CA PHE A 56 2.39 -10.69 -10.16
C PHE A 56 3.48 -9.96 -10.93
N ASN A 57 3.05 -9.11 -11.85
CA ASN A 57 3.94 -8.33 -12.68
C ASN A 57 4.04 -6.89 -12.19
N ARG A 58 5.13 -6.22 -12.57
CA ARG A 58 5.23 -4.78 -12.38
C ARG A 58 4.05 -4.07 -13.06
N GLY A 59 3.43 -3.14 -12.33
CA GLY A 59 2.24 -2.41 -12.81
C GLY A 59 0.91 -3.03 -12.41
N ASP A 60 0.90 -4.17 -11.74
CA ASP A 60 -0.32 -4.72 -11.16
C ASP A 60 -0.76 -3.90 -9.95
N VAL A 61 -2.06 -3.65 -9.84
CA VAL A 61 -2.69 -2.99 -8.70
C VAL A 61 -3.30 -4.04 -7.79
N MET A 62 -2.99 -3.94 -6.51
CA MET A 62 -3.41 -4.95 -5.54
C MET A 62 -4.15 -4.32 -4.37
N PRO A 63 -5.39 -4.75 -4.07
CA PRO A 63 -6.08 -4.39 -2.85
C PRO A 63 -5.44 -5.11 -1.64
N VAL A 64 -5.25 -4.35 -0.56
CA VAL A 64 -4.62 -4.82 0.69
C VAL A 64 -5.62 -4.67 1.82
N HIS A 65 -5.89 -5.76 2.55
CA HIS A 65 -6.83 -5.75 3.66
C HIS A 65 -6.19 -6.19 4.98
N THR A 66 -6.81 -5.81 6.10
CA THR A 66 -6.42 -6.22 7.46
C THR A 66 -7.56 -6.89 8.23
N TRP A 67 -8.55 -7.47 7.53
CA TRP A 67 -9.76 -8.03 8.15
C TRP A 67 -9.46 -9.11 9.20
N ASN A 68 -8.42 -9.90 8.96
CA ASN A 68 -8.03 -10.96 9.89
C ASN A 68 -6.52 -11.27 9.79
N ASN A 69 -5.69 -10.38 10.30
CA ASN A 69 -4.24 -10.57 10.29
C ASN A 69 -3.77 -11.78 11.10
N SER A 70 -4.55 -12.23 12.08
CA SER A 70 -4.21 -13.41 12.88
C SER A 70 -4.40 -14.73 12.10
N ALA A 71 -5.15 -14.71 11.01
CA ALA A 71 -5.42 -15.89 10.18
C ALA A 71 -4.43 -16.08 9.02
N ILE A 72 -3.36 -15.27 8.95
CA ILE A 72 -2.34 -15.39 7.89
C ILE A 72 -1.71 -16.78 7.92
N LYS A 73 -1.66 -17.40 6.74
CA LYS A 73 -1.12 -18.75 6.52
C LYS A 73 0.12 -18.69 5.65
N VAL A 74 0.87 -19.79 5.66
CA VAL A 74 1.92 -20.04 4.68
C VAL A 74 1.30 -20.08 3.28
N GLY A 75 1.89 -19.35 2.34
CA GLY A 75 1.37 -19.17 0.99
C GLY A 75 0.67 -17.83 0.76
N ASP A 76 0.16 -17.17 1.81
CA ASP A 76 -0.44 -15.85 1.69
C ASP A 76 0.60 -14.81 1.30
N ILE A 77 0.17 -13.80 0.56
CA ILE A 77 1.02 -12.68 0.18
C ILE A 77 0.71 -11.50 1.08
N ILE A 78 1.75 -11.02 1.74
CA ILE A 78 1.64 -9.95 2.72
C ILE A 78 2.38 -8.69 2.27
N VAL A 79 1.88 -7.56 2.73
CA VAL A 79 2.52 -6.26 2.59
C VAL A 79 3.09 -5.88 3.95
N TYR A 80 4.36 -5.56 4.00
CA TYR A 80 5.02 -5.15 5.24
C TYR A 80 5.95 -3.97 5.04
N GLN A 81 6.14 -3.19 6.10
CA GLN A 81 7.00 -2.01 6.12
C GLN A 81 8.22 -2.25 7.01
N GLN A 82 9.38 -1.85 6.53
CA GLN A 82 10.61 -1.81 7.33
C GLN A 82 11.02 -0.36 7.59
N ALA A 83 11.47 -0.07 8.81
CA ALA A 83 11.79 1.29 9.25
C ALA A 83 12.85 1.98 8.36
N LYS A 84 13.82 1.21 7.85
CA LYS A 84 14.90 1.71 6.98
C LYS A 84 14.52 1.80 5.50
N ARG A 85 13.31 1.38 5.11
CA ARG A 85 12.86 1.38 3.71
C ARG A 85 11.64 2.26 3.53
N PRO A 86 11.67 3.23 2.59
CA PRO A 86 10.55 4.14 2.39
C PRO A 86 9.36 3.50 1.67
N VAL A 87 9.58 2.34 1.00
CA VAL A 87 8.56 1.66 0.20
C VAL A 87 8.21 0.32 0.85
N PRO A 88 6.92 0.02 1.03
CA PRO A 88 6.48 -1.30 1.50
C PRO A 88 6.96 -2.44 0.59
N ILE A 89 7.18 -3.59 1.19
CA ILE A 89 7.58 -4.82 0.50
C ILE A 89 6.37 -5.74 0.41
N VAL A 90 6.21 -6.39 -0.75
CA VAL A 90 5.12 -7.33 -1.04
C VAL A 90 5.73 -8.68 -1.37
N HIS A 91 5.65 -9.64 -0.44
CA HIS A 91 6.24 -10.97 -0.63
C HIS A 91 5.34 -12.06 -0.03
N ARG A 92 5.61 -13.32 -0.40
CA ARG A 92 4.88 -14.50 0.05
C ARG A 92 5.41 -15.04 1.36
N VAL A 93 4.52 -15.41 2.26
CA VAL A 93 4.85 -16.10 3.52
C VAL A 93 5.28 -17.52 3.19
N ILE A 94 6.51 -17.89 3.53
CA ILE A 94 7.05 -19.24 3.37
C ILE A 94 7.14 -20.00 4.69
N GLU A 95 7.16 -19.29 5.80
CA GLU A 95 7.15 -19.89 7.15
C GLU A 95 6.40 -18.99 8.12
N LYS A 96 5.65 -19.60 9.05
CA LYS A 96 4.97 -18.94 10.16
C LYS A 96 5.38 -19.60 11.46
N ARG A 97 5.78 -18.81 12.45
CA ARG A 97 6.11 -19.27 13.80
C ARG A 97 5.32 -18.50 14.83
N GLU A 98 4.94 -19.18 15.89
CA GLU A 98 4.33 -18.59 17.07
C GLU A 98 5.27 -18.78 18.25
N ILE A 99 5.62 -17.67 18.88
CA ILE A 99 6.51 -17.66 20.02
C ILE A 99 5.85 -16.93 21.20
N MET A 100 6.30 -17.26 22.41
CA MET A 100 6.00 -16.44 23.59
C MET A 100 7.04 -15.33 23.68
N TRP A 101 6.60 -14.07 23.69
CA TRP A 101 7.48 -12.91 23.78
C TRP A 101 7.23 -12.11 25.06
N PRO A 102 8.25 -11.66 25.80
CA PRO A 102 9.68 -11.89 25.59
C PRO A 102 10.06 -13.39 25.69
N LEU A 103 11.15 -13.76 25.00
CA LEU A 103 11.67 -15.13 25.06
C LEU A 103 12.04 -15.42 26.53
N LEU A 104 11.32 -16.33 27.15
CA LEU A 104 11.65 -16.83 28.49
C LEU A 104 12.79 -17.84 28.35
N ASN A 105 13.90 -17.59 29.02
CA ASN A 105 14.91 -18.63 29.23
C ASN A 105 14.34 -19.65 30.22
N GLU A 106 14.69 -20.92 30.08
CA GLU A 106 14.23 -22.00 30.98
C GLU A 106 14.53 -21.70 32.46
N SER A 107 15.56 -20.88 32.76
CA SER A 107 15.92 -20.41 34.09
C SER A 107 14.94 -19.39 34.68
N ASP A 108 14.10 -18.75 33.88
CA ASP A 108 13.19 -17.68 34.32
C ASP A 108 11.79 -18.20 34.64
N THR A 109 11.51 -19.46 34.28
CA THR A 109 10.20 -20.10 34.54
C THR A 109 9.95 -20.38 36.03
N GLU A 110 10.99 -20.47 36.86
CA GLU A 110 10.88 -20.72 38.31
C GLU A 110 10.69 -19.45 39.16
N LYS A 111 10.91 -18.25 38.59
CA LYS A 111 10.76 -16.98 39.32
C LYS A 111 9.68 -16.11 38.68
N HIS A 112 8.45 -16.40 38.96
CA HIS A 112 7.26 -15.59 38.58
C HIS A 112 7.19 -14.23 39.31
N GLN A 113 8.28 -13.49 39.31
CA GLN A 113 8.26 -12.12 39.83
C GLN A 113 8.58 -11.16 38.70
N TYR A 114 7.55 -10.86 37.88
CA TYR A 114 7.64 -9.76 36.91
C TYR A 114 7.85 -8.47 37.69
N THR A 115 8.99 -7.83 37.49
CA THR A 115 9.18 -6.45 37.91
C THR A 115 8.22 -5.56 37.15
N HIS A 116 7.72 -4.50 37.78
CA HIS A 116 6.62 -3.61 37.34
C HIS A 116 6.75 -3.08 35.87
N ASP A 117 7.90 -3.21 35.24
CA ASP A 117 8.21 -2.77 33.87
C ASP A 117 8.20 -3.90 32.82
N GLN A 118 8.04 -5.15 33.20
CA GLN A 118 8.04 -6.28 32.25
C GLN A 118 6.61 -6.66 31.89
N GLN A 119 6.25 -6.49 30.63
CA GLN A 119 4.96 -6.96 30.13
C GLN A 119 4.87 -8.49 30.24
N PRO A 120 3.70 -9.04 30.62
CA PRO A 120 3.51 -10.49 30.67
C PRO A 120 3.80 -11.11 29.30
N PRO A 121 4.34 -12.35 29.28
CA PRO A 121 4.63 -13.04 28.03
C PRO A 121 3.35 -13.20 27.23
N ARG A 122 3.39 -12.75 25.97
CA ARG A 122 2.26 -12.83 25.05
C ARG A 122 2.66 -13.63 23.82
N LYS A 123 1.70 -14.35 23.28
CA LYS A 123 1.86 -15.07 22.04
C LYS A 123 2.08 -14.07 20.91
N GLN A 124 3.22 -14.18 20.24
CA GLN A 124 3.56 -13.35 19.09
C GLN A 124 3.77 -14.21 17.87
N THR A 125 3.16 -13.81 16.76
CA THR A 125 3.32 -14.50 15.48
C THR A 125 4.41 -13.81 14.68
N MET A 126 5.30 -14.63 14.11
CA MET A 126 6.41 -14.19 13.26
C MET A 126 6.31 -14.87 11.90
N TYR A 127 6.79 -14.18 10.87
CA TYR A 127 6.71 -14.64 9.50
C TYR A 127 8.08 -14.60 8.83
N LEU A 128 8.37 -15.59 8.00
CA LEU A 128 9.43 -15.54 7.02
C LEU A 128 8.82 -15.41 5.65
N THR A 129 9.29 -14.41 4.88
CA THR A 129 8.78 -14.13 3.53
C THR A 129 9.84 -14.33 2.47
N LYS A 130 9.37 -14.44 1.23
CA LYS A 130 10.22 -14.56 0.05
C LYS A 130 9.46 -14.03 -1.18
N GLY A 131 10.12 -13.27 -2.04
CA GLY A 131 9.59 -12.96 -3.37
C GLY A 131 9.61 -14.21 -4.26
N ASP A 132 8.58 -14.43 -5.06
CA ASP A 132 8.43 -15.64 -5.89
C ASP A 132 9.60 -15.80 -6.87
N ALA A 133 10.09 -14.70 -7.46
CA ALA A 133 11.24 -14.67 -8.34
C ALA A 133 12.61 -14.67 -7.62
N ASN A 134 12.65 -14.44 -6.31
CA ASN A 134 13.91 -14.34 -5.58
C ASN A 134 14.50 -15.72 -5.30
N SER A 135 15.81 -15.85 -5.30
CA SER A 135 16.51 -17.10 -4.93
C SER A 135 16.54 -17.33 -3.42
N GLN A 136 16.56 -16.26 -2.63
CA GLN A 136 16.70 -16.29 -1.18
C GLN A 136 15.50 -15.72 -0.45
N ALA A 137 15.26 -16.20 0.78
CA ALA A 137 14.26 -15.63 1.67
C ALA A 137 14.71 -14.26 2.22
N ASP A 138 13.75 -13.49 2.72
CA ASP A 138 13.90 -12.07 3.04
C ASP A 138 14.56 -11.79 4.41
N TRP A 139 15.10 -12.80 5.08
CA TRP A 139 15.69 -12.64 6.41
C TRP A 139 16.72 -11.50 6.48
N PHE A 140 17.44 -11.19 5.39
CA PHE A 140 18.41 -10.10 5.29
C PHE A 140 17.78 -8.71 5.10
N LEU A 141 16.47 -8.64 4.79
CA LEU A 141 15.73 -7.40 4.62
C LEU A 141 15.18 -6.87 5.95
N TYR A 142 15.12 -7.72 6.99
CA TYR A 142 14.53 -7.33 8.26
C TYR A 142 15.49 -6.47 9.08
N ASP A 143 14.98 -5.35 9.59
CA ASP A 143 15.79 -4.32 10.26
C ASP A 143 16.25 -4.69 11.69
N TYR A 144 15.90 -5.88 12.16
CA TYR A 144 16.19 -6.29 13.54
C TYR A 144 17.52 -7.04 13.64
N ASP A 145 18.35 -6.63 14.56
CA ASP A 145 19.61 -7.28 14.86
C ASP A 145 19.42 -8.80 15.06
N ASN A 146 20.04 -9.57 14.16
CA ASN A 146 20.02 -11.05 14.15
C ASN A 146 18.67 -11.76 14.08
N ARG A 147 17.55 -11.04 13.84
CA ARG A 147 16.23 -11.69 13.69
C ARG A 147 16.01 -12.17 12.26
N ARG A 148 15.73 -13.45 12.14
CA ARG A 148 15.43 -14.09 10.84
C ARG A 148 13.95 -14.03 10.44
N PHE A 149 13.11 -13.35 11.23
CA PHE A 149 11.66 -13.33 11.04
C PHE A 149 11.10 -11.92 11.16
N LEU A 150 10.10 -11.66 10.35
CA LEU A 150 9.28 -10.46 10.38
C LEU A 150 8.29 -10.54 11.55
N MET A 151 8.18 -9.49 12.34
CA MET A 151 7.20 -9.39 13.41
C MET A 151 5.86 -8.88 12.88
N GLY A 152 4.77 -9.29 13.51
CA GLY A 152 3.41 -8.91 13.12
C GLY A 152 3.14 -7.40 13.17
N GLU A 153 3.87 -6.63 13.96
CA GLU A 153 3.76 -5.17 14.06
C GLU A 153 4.19 -4.43 12.77
N ASN A 154 5.05 -5.04 11.96
CA ASN A 154 5.51 -4.46 10.70
C ASN A 154 4.59 -4.79 9.53
N LEU A 155 3.55 -5.56 9.78
CA LEU A 155 2.61 -6.01 8.79
C LEU A 155 1.61 -4.90 8.49
N LEU A 156 1.50 -4.52 7.22
CA LEU A 156 0.50 -3.56 6.74
C LEU A 156 -0.80 -4.24 6.31
N GLY A 157 -0.74 -5.49 5.87
CA GLY A 157 -1.93 -6.26 5.49
C GLY A 157 -1.63 -7.44 4.57
N VAL A 158 -2.70 -8.05 4.10
CA VAL A 158 -2.70 -9.22 3.21
C VAL A 158 -3.31 -8.84 1.87
N LEU A 159 -2.77 -9.38 0.79
CA LEU A 159 -3.34 -9.19 -0.53
C LEU A 159 -4.63 -9.99 -0.71
N TRP A 160 -5.62 -9.36 -1.36
CA TRP A 160 -6.88 -10.00 -1.68
C TRP A 160 -7.01 -10.41 -3.16
N GLY A 161 -6.28 -9.76 -4.06
CA GLY A 161 -6.35 -10.05 -5.49
C GLY A 161 -5.42 -9.14 -6.28
N ASN A 162 -5.56 -9.12 -7.59
CA ASN A 162 -4.83 -8.19 -8.45
C ASN A 162 -5.68 -7.68 -9.62
N ALA A 163 -5.37 -6.47 -10.06
CA ALA A 163 -5.86 -5.88 -11.30
C ALA A 163 -4.63 -5.64 -12.20
N PRO A 164 -4.46 -6.45 -13.25
CA PRO A 164 -3.26 -6.43 -14.07
C PRO A 164 -3.07 -5.10 -14.81
N ALA A 165 -1.85 -4.62 -14.86
CA ALA A 165 -1.39 -3.49 -15.67
C ALA A 165 -2.03 -2.11 -15.40
N ILE A 166 -3.06 -1.99 -14.57
CA ILE A 166 -3.74 -0.70 -14.28
C ILE A 166 -2.77 0.29 -13.62
N GLY A 167 -1.85 -0.21 -12.81
CA GLY A 167 -0.88 0.59 -12.08
C GLY A 167 0.19 1.25 -12.95
N PHE A 168 0.35 0.86 -14.23
CA PHE A 168 1.29 1.53 -15.13
C PHE A 168 0.98 3.02 -15.31
N LEU A 169 -0.29 3.40 -15.20
CA LEU A 169 -0.69 4.81 -15.19
C LEU A 169 -0.04 5.56 -14.01
N THR A 170 -0.08 4.98 -12.82
CA THR A 170 0.51 5.55 -11.61
C THR A 170 2.04 5.56 -11.68
N ILE A 171 2.64 4.48 -12.20
CA ILE A 171 4.09 4.37 -12.39
C ILE A 171 4.56 5.42 -13.39
N GLY A 172 3.91 5.54 -14.54
CA GLY A 172 4.23 6.54 -15.56
C GLY A 172 4.12 7.96 -15.02
N PHE A 173 3.10 8.24 -14.21
CA PHE A 173 2.95 9.53 -13.56
C PHE A 173 4.08 9.84 -12.57
N LYS A 174 4.56 8.83 -11.83
CA LYS A 174 5.65 9.00 -10.86
C LYS A 174 7.02 9.10 -11.51
N GLU A 175 7.29 8.32 -12.56
CA GLU A 175 8.61 8.18 -13.16
C GLU A 175 8.87 9.17 -14.31
N SER A 176 7.84 9.64 -15.02
CA SER A 176 7.97 10.49 -16.20
C SER A 176 7.37 11.88 -16.03
N LYS A 177 8.25 12.91 -16.04
CA LYS A 177 7.79 14.31 -16.07
C LYS A 177 7.00 14.64 -17.34
N LEU A 178 7.37 14.04 -18.48
CA LEU A 178 6.64 14.21 -19.74
C LEU A 178 5.23 13.67 -19.64
N PHE A 179 5.04 12.53 -18.98
CA PHE A 179 3.72 11.96 -18.75
C PHE A 179 2.86 12.85 -17.84
N GLN A 180 3.47 13.45 -16.81
CA GLN A 180 2.78 14.43 -15.96
C GLN A 180 2.31 15.64 -16.77
N VAL A 181 3.19 16.22 -17.58
CA VAL A 181 2.86 17.37 -18.44
C VAL A 181 1.75 17.02 -19.43
N PHE A 182 1.83 15.85 -20.07
CA PHE A 182 0.79 15.37 -20.99
C PHE A 182 -0.57 15.21 -20.27
N TYR A 183 -0.57 14.60 -19.10
CA TYR A 183 -1.79 14.40 -18.32
C TYR A 183 -2.43 15.73 -17.91
N TYR A 184 -1.63 16.67 -17.37
CA TYR A 184 -2.15 18.00 -17.00
C TYR A 184 -2.65 18.79 -18.22
N SER A 185 -1.95 18.68 -19.37
CA SER A 185 -2.41 19.30 -20.62
C SER A 185 -3.76 18.75 -21.06
N LEU A 186 -3.96 17.44 -20.94
CA LEU A 186 -5.22 16.78 -21.27
C LEU A 186 -6.36 17.24 -20.34
N CYS A 187 -6.08 17.37 -19.04
CA CYS A 187 -7.05 17.90 -18.07
C CYS A 187 -7.47 19.34 -18.38
N VAL A 188 -6.52 20.21 -18.71
CA VAL A 188 -6.80 21.59 -19.12
C VAL A 188 -7.61 21.61 -20.40
N PHE A 189 -7.24 20.81 -21.39
CA PHE A 189 -7.92 20.74 -22.68
C PHE A 189 -9.37 20.24 -22.52
N SER A 190 -9.60 19.19 -21.70
CA SER A 190 -10.94 18.68 -21.42
C SER A 190 -11.83 19.72 -20.71
N GLY A 191 -11.23 20.50 -19.80
CA GLY A 191 -11.91 21.62 -19.16
C GLY A 191 -12.33 22.72 -20.14
N LEU A 192 -11.46 23.03 -21.12
CA LEU A 192 -11.77 24.00 -22.18
C LEU A 192 -12.87 23.52 -23.14
N ILE A 193 -12.91 22.24 -23.47
CA ILE A 193 -13.97 21.66 -24.30
C ILE A 193 -15.30 21.70 -23.55
N GLY A 194 -15.33 21.23 -22.29
CA GLY A 194 -16.56 21.29 -21.49
C GLY A 194 -17.08 22.71 -21.31
N TYR A 195 -16.20 23.71 -21.30
CA TYR A 195 -16.57 25.11 -21.31
C TYR A 195 -17.18 25.58 -22.67
N ALA A 196 -16.68 25.04 -23.79
CA ALA A 196 -17.12 25.41 -25.11
C ALA A 196 -18.50 24.82 -25.50
N GLU A 197 -18.87 23.71 -24.88
CA GLU A 197 -20.14 23.00 -25.13
C GLU A 197 -21.31 23.45 -24.21
N GLY A 198 -21.03 24.14 -23.12
CA GLY A 198 -22.01 24.68 -22.17
C GLY A 198 -22.28 26.17 -22.42
#